data_58d22baee53ca06d1d72d88384c46223
#
_entry.id   58d22baee53ca06d1d72d88384c46223
#
_cell.length_a   1.000
_cell.length_b   1.000
_cell.length_c   1.000
_cell.angle_alpha   90.00
_cell.angle_beta   90.00
_cell.angle_gamma   90.00
#
_symmetry.space_group_name_H-M   'P 1'
#
loop_
_entity.id
_entity.type
_entity.pdbx_description
1 polymer ?
#
loop_
_entity_poly.entity_id
_entity_poly.type
_entity_poly.pdbx_seq_one_letter_code
_entity_poly.pdbx_strand_id
1 'polypeptide(L)'
;MKISNKNARHFVETRQIFQGYNCFSEQRGSTYVVFSYGHHWPMFIFRGGKWYENGSKYSVATSKQHSQLRPSVKMEVLTLHEMKAML
;
A
#
# COMPACT_ATOMS: atom_id res chain seq x y z
N MET A 1 3.47 5.38 17.44
CA MET A 1 2.01 5.66 17.51
C MET A 1 1.31 5.12 16.27
N LYS A 2 0.17 4.49 16.47
CA LYS A 2 -0.63 3.98 15.35
C LYS A 2 -1.63 5.03 14.89
N ILE A 3 -1.85 5.13 13.59
CA ILE A 3 -2.80 6.07 13.01
C ILE A 3 -3.99 5.31 12.40
N SER A 4 -5.15 5.97 12.30
CA SER A 4 -6.32 5.36 11.68
C SER A 4 -6.14 5.27 10.16
N ASN A 5 -6.87 4.35 9.52
CA ASN A 5 -6.81 4.22 8.07
C ASN A 5 -7.21 5.51 7.36
N LYS A 6 -8.15 6.25 7.96
CA LYS A 6 -8.58 7.53 7.42
C LYS A 6 -7.41 8.53 7.32
N ASN A 7 -6.57 8.58 8.35
CA ASN A 7 -5.43 9.48 8.37
C ASN A 7 -4.23 8.91 7.59
N ALA A 8 -4.15 7.58 7.50
CA ALA A 8 -3.04 6.91 6.81
C ALA A 8 -2.98 7.27 5.32
N ARG A 9 -4.12 7.56 4.68
CA ARG A 9 -4.15 7.93 3.27
C ARG A 9 -3.23 9.11 2.95
N HIS A 10 -3.21 10.11 3.82
CA HIS A 10 -2.32 11.27 3.63
C HIS A 10 -0.85 10.84 3.66
N PHE A 11 -0.49 9.93 4.56
CA PHE A 11 0.87 9.41 4.64
C PHE A 11 1.24 8.63 3.38
N VAL A 12 0.30 7.84 2.84
CA VAL A 12 0.52 7.11 1.59
C VAL A 12 0.73 8.08 0.43
N GLU A 13 -0.14 9.07 0.29
CA GLU A 13 -0.07 10.05 -0.81
C GLU A 13 1.23 10.85 -0.80
N THR A 14 1.77 11.10 0.38
CA THR A 14 3.05 11.83 0.53
C THR A 14 4.23 10.90 0.75
N ARG A 15 4.04 9.59 0.63
CA ARG A 15 5.06 8.56 0.77
C ARG A 15 5.82 8.65 2.08
N GLN A 16 5.09 8.85 3.16
CA GLN A 16 5.65 8.88 4.50
C GLN A 16 5.50 7.53 5.17
N ILE A 17 6.44 7.19 6.04
CA ILE A 17 6.40 5.95 6.80
C ILE A 17 5.34 6.08 7.89
N PHE A 18 4.48 5.07 8.00
CA PHE A 18 3.45 5.06 9.03
C PHE A 18 3.19 3.65 9.56
N GLN A 19 2.60 3.59 10.73
CA GLN A 19 2.11 2.37 11.36
C GLN A 19 0.63 2.57 11.66
N GLY A 20 -0.22 1.82 10.99
CA GLY A 20 -1.66 1.79 11.26
C GLY A 20 -2.03 0.61 12.15
N TYR A 21 -3.32 0.41 12.39
CA TYR A 21 -3.80 -0.70 13.21
C TYR A 21 -3.65 -2.05 12.53
N ASN A 22 -3.85 -2.08 11.21
CA ASN A 22 -3.77 -3.31 10.43
C ASN A 22 -3.13 -3.07 9.07
N CYS A 23 -2.33 -2.01 8.95
CA CYS A 23 -1.56 -1.69 7.76
C CYS A 23 -0.35 -0.85 8.16
N PHE A 24 0.66 -0.86 7.33
CA PHE A 24 1.89 -0.11 7.59
C PHE A 24 2.65 0.10 6.29
N SER A 25 3.62 1.01 6.30
CA SER A 25 4.45 1.26 5.14
C SER A 25 5.93 1.08 5.46
N GLU A 26 6.71 0.80 4.42
CA GLU A 26 8.16 0.66 4.50
C GLU A 26 8.82 1.35 3.31
N GLN A 27 10.03 1.81 3.53
CA GLN A 27 10.89 2.31 2.45
C GLN A 27 12.01 1.29 2.26
N ARG A 28 12.06 0.68 1.08
CA ARG A 28 13.08 -0.30 0.73
C ARG A 28 13.92 0.26 -0.42
N GLY A 29 15.03 0.91 -0.08
CA GLY A 29 15.82 1.62 -1.08
C GLY A 29 14.99 2.70 -1.75
N SER A 30 14.83 2.64 -3.06
CA SER A 30 14.02 3.59 -3.82
C SER A 30 12.55 3.19 -3.95
N THR A 31 12.13 2.12 -3.27
CA THR A 31 10.77 1.59 -3.36
C THR A 31 10.01 1.84 -2.06
N TYR A 32 8.88 2.55 -2.16
CA TYR A 32 7.96 2.76 -1.04
C TYR A 32 6.82 1.75 -1.17
N VAL A 33 6.49 1.03 -0.09
CA VAL A 33 5.47 -0.01 -0.14
C VAL A 33 4.53 0.09 1.06
N VAL A 34 3.24 -0.14 0.82
CA VAL A 34 2.20 -0.19 1.85
C VAL A 34 1.67 -1.62 1.93
N PHE A 35 1.72 -2.19 3.13
CA PHE A 35 1.27 -3.56 3.39
C PHE A 35 -0.04 -3.58 4.17
N SER A 36 -0.83 -4.64 3.94
CA SER A 36 -2.03 -4.95 4.73
C SER A 36 -1.73 -6.15 5.62
N TYR A 37 -1.89 -5.99 6.93
CA TYR A 37 -1.69 -6.99 7.99
C TYR A 37 -0.25 -7.48 8.12
N GLY A 38 0.44 -7.79 7.04
CA GLY A 38 1.79 -8.31 7.10
C GLY A 38 2.50 -8.14 5.76
N HIS A 39 3.76 -8.54 5.71
CA HIS A 39 4.61 -8.38 4.53
C HIS A 39 4.16 -9.25 3.34
N HIS A 40 3.26 -10.20 3.58
CA HIS A 40 2.79 -11.09 2.52
C HIS A 40 1.75 -10.42 1.61
N TRP A 41 1.24 -9.24 1.96
CA TRP A 41 0.21 -8.56 1.17
C TRP A 41 0.55 -7.10 0.91
N PRO A 42 1.42 -6.80 -0.08
CA PRO A 42 1.64 -5.42 -0.52
C PRO A 42 0.39 -4.91 -1.23
N MET A 43 -0.11 -3.74 -0.80
CA MET A 43 -1.29 -3.10 -1.40
C MET A 43 -0.89 -2.08 -2.46
N PHE A 44 0.10 -1.25 -2.15
CA PHE A 44 0.55 -0.18 -3.04
C PHE A 44 2.06 -0.11 -3.06
N ILE A 45 2.62 0.18 -4.23
CA ILE A 45 4.06 0.39 -4.40
C ILE A 45 4.27 1.68 -5.18
N PHE A 46 5.19 2.52 -4.71
CA PHE A 46 5.65 3.69 -5.45
C PHE A 46 7.13 3.50 -5.78
N ARG A 47 7.45 3.48 -7.06
CA ARG A 47 8.80 3.23 -7.54
C ARG A 47 9.02 3.91 -8.89
N GLY A 48 10.14 4.61 -9.03
CA GLY A 48 10.49 5.25 -10.30
C GLY A 48 9.47 6.29 -10.76
N GLY A 49 8.83 6.98 -9.81
CA GLY A 49 7.82 7.99 -10.13
C GLY A 49 6.46 7.41 -10.51
N LYS A 50 6.26 6.09 -10.39
CA LYS A 50 5.00 5.43 -10.75
C LYS A 50 4.39 4.73 -9.55
N TRP A 51 3.05 4.76 -9.49
CA TRP A 51 2.28 4.02 -8.51
C TRP A 51 1.76 2.71 -9.09
N TYR A 52 1.77 1.67 -8.27
CA TYR A 52 1.23 0.35 -8.61
C TYR A 52 0.28 -0.08 -7.51
N GLU A 53 -0.83 -0.72 -7.87
CA GLU A 53 -1.77 -1.25 -6.89
C GLU A 53 -2.02 -2.73 -7.12
N ASN A 54 -2.26 -3.44 -6.02
CA ASN A 54 -2.55 -4.86 -6.04
C ASN A 54 -3.99 -5.07 -6.49
N GLY A 55 -4.17 -5.69 -7.65
CA GLY A 55 -5.51 -6.00 -8.18
C GLY A 55 -6.06 -7.34 -7.69
N SER A 56 -5.25 -8.12 -6.98
CA SER A 56 -5.71 -9.38 -6.41
C SER A 56 -6.61 -9.12 -5.21
N LYS A 57 -7.56 -10.03 -4.95
CA LYS A 57 -8.46 -9.92 -3.81
C LYS A 57 -8.04 -10.92 -2.73
N TYR A 58 -8.06 -10.48 -1.48
CA TYR A 58 -7.74 -11.31 -0.34
C TYR A 58 -8.95 -11.52 0.55
N SER A 59 -9.55 -10.42 1.03
CA SER A 59 -10.73 -10.48 1.90
C SER A 59 -11.52 -9.18 1.78
N VAL A 60 -12.73 -9.16 2.31
CA VAL A 60 -13.56 -7.94 2.34
C VAL A 60 -12.88 -6.86 3.16
N ALA A 61 -12.27 -7.22 4.29
CA ALA A 61 -11.55 -6.27 5.14
C ALA A 61 -10.37 -5.64 4.41
N THR A 62 -9.60 -6.44 3.68
CA THR A 62 -8.46 -5.93 2.89
C THR A 62 -8.93 -5.03 1.75
N SER A 63 -10.05 -5.38 1.10
CA SER A 63 -10.62 -4.54 0.04
C SER A 63 -11.06 -3.18 0.58
N LYS A 64 -11.61 -3.14 1.79
CA LYS A 64 -12.02 -1.90 2.44
C LYS A 64 -10.80 -1.05 2.77
N GLN A 65 -9.75 -1.64 3.31
CA GLN A 65 -8.47 -0.94 3.56
C GLN A 65 -7.91 -0.35 2.27
N HIS A 66 -7.92 -1.14 1.21
CA HIS A 66 -7.41 -0.71 -0.10
C HIS A 66 -8.10 0.57 -0.54
N SER A 67 -9.43 0.61 -0.46
CA SER A 67 -10.21 1.79 -0.82
C SER A 67 -9.88 2.99 0.08
N GLN A 68 -9.71 2.76 1.38
CA GLN A 68 -9.45 3.83 2.35
C GLN A 68 -8.07 4.45 2.18
N LEU A 69 -7.07 3.65 1.80
CA LEU A 69 -5.67 4.07 1.72
C LEU A 69 -5.23 4.46 0.32
N ARG A 70 -6.05 4.19 -0.68
CA ARG A 70 -5.71 4.38 -2.08
C ARG A 70 -5.44 5.85 -2.40
N PRO A 71 -4.24 6.21 -2.88
CA PRO A 71 -3.97 7.59 -3.28
C PRO A 71 -4.84 8.00 -4.48
N SER A 72 -5.16 9.28 -4.57
CA SER A 72 -5.99 9.83 -5.65
C SER A 72 -5.14 10.10 -6.90
N VAL A 73 -4.48 9.05 -7.40
CA VAL A 73 -3.61 9.14 -8.57
C VAL A 73 -3.84 7.94 -9.47
N LYS A 74 -3.42 8.06 -10.72
CA LYS A 74 -3.49 6.94 -11.66
C LYS A 74 -2.45 5.90 -11.27
N MET A 75 -2.85 4.62 -11.21
CA MET A 75 -1.98 3.52 -10.84
C MET A 75 -2.06 2.40 -11.85
N GLU A 76 -0.95 1.69 -12.02
CA GLU A 76 -0.93 0.46 -12.79
C GLU A 76 -1.36 -0.69 -11.87
N VAL A 77 -2.30 -1.52 -12.34
CA VAL A 77 -2.81 -2.65 -11.55
C VAL A 77 -1.97 -3.89 -11.83
N LEU A 78 -1.44 -4.48 -10.77
CA LEU A 78 -0.62 -5.70 -10.85
C LEU A 78 -1.24 -6.81 -10.01
N THR A 79 -0.87 -8.06 -10.31
CA THR A 79 -1.24 -9.19 -9.45
C THR A 79 -0.38 -9.19 -8.19
N LEU A 80 -0.81 -9.93 -7.17
CA LEU A 80 -0.02 -10.10 -5.95
C LEU A 80 1.38 -10.63 -6.28
N HIS A 81 1.46 -11.60 -7.19
CA HIS A 81 2.73 -12.19 -7.59
C HIS A 81 3.67 -11.14 -8.20
N GLU A 82 3.14 -10.31 -9.09
CA GLU A 82 3.90 -9.22 -9.70
C GLU A 82 4.34 -8.18 -8.68
N MET A 83 3.47 -7.84 -7.74
CA MET A 83 3.80 -6.90 -6.67
C MET A 83 4.96 -7.41 -5.82
N LYS A 84 4.91 -8.70 -5.45
CA LYS A 84 6.00 -9.31 -4.66
C LYS A 84 7.31 -9.35 -5.42
N ALA A 85 7.27 -9.53 -6.72
CA ALA A 85 8.46 -9.55 -7.56
C ALA A 85 9.18 -8.20 -7.60
N MET A 86 8.50 -7.11 -7.26
CA MET A 86 9.10 -5.78 -7.19
C MET A 86 9.81 -5.52 -5.85
N LEU A 87 9.65 -6.39 -4.88
CA LEU A 87 10.21 -6.25 -3.52
C LEU A 87 11.43 -7.18 -3.30
#